data_80547bbe3d127d271841073fa8ab0d47
#
_entry.id   80547bbe3d127d271841073fa8ab0d47
#
_cell.length_a   1.000
_cell.length_b   1.000
_cell.length_c   1.000
_cell.angle_alpha   90.00
_cell.angle_beta   90.00
_cell.angle_gamma   90.00
#
_symmetry.space_group_name_H-M   'P 1'
#
loop_
_entity.id
_entity.type
_entity.pdbx_description
1 polymer ?
#
loop_
_entity_poly.entity_id
_entity_poly.type
_entity_poly.pdbx_seq_one_letter_code
_entity_poly.pdbx_strand_id
1 'polypeptide(L)'
;SKNLFFDYTENETNLGKEINLSYVNDSGEKMIFNYFLPKNGYLLKLKVQTIGFNNLIGRNSKIDLNWNLDSFRNSKSQDYENRYTYLNYQDKDQDVKDLSAYSEDDDVDSAKWISYGQHFFNSILIFNNVKDDIEFTSLNLESDSNDRKFLKRFKSKIPINYNQGGEIDENFEWYIGPNDYYIIKDYDYKISDSIWFGWGIFGWINKSIFFPLYKFLSNHFSAGIAIIIMVILTRLVMSPVQYKMYLSQAKTKILKPEIAAATEKYKDDPMKRQQET
;
A
#
# COMPACT_ATOMS: atom_id res chain seq x y z
N SER A 1 18.07 24.25 12.57
CA SER A 1 17.77 23.17 13.54
C SER A 1 19.05 22.75 14.21
N LYS A 2 19.14 22.86 15.52
CA LYS A 2 20.24 22.26 16.29
C LYS A 2 20.04 20.74 16.24
N ASN A 3 21.10 19.99 15.94
CA ASN A 3 21.06 18.56 16.08
C ASN A 3 20.84 18.22 17.56
N LEU A 4 19.78 17.44 17.85
CA LEU A 4 19.55 16.92 19.18
C LEU A 4 20.37 15.62 19.33
N PHE A 5 21.07 15.50 20.44
CA PHE A 5 21.80 14.27 20.79
C PHE A 5 20.99 13.53 21.85
N PHE A 6 20.72 12.26 21.61
CA PHE A 6 19.96 11.42 22.49
C PHE A 6 20.88 10.44 23.23
N ASP A 7 20.67 10.32 24.50
CA ASP A 7 21.18 9.17 25.26
C ASP A 7 20.31 7.96 24.92
N TYR A 8 20.92 6.78 24.86
CA TYR A 8 20.15 5.57 24.60
C TYR A 8 20.42 4.49 25.64
N THR A 9 19.40 3.72 25.93
CA THR A 9 19.49 2.48 26.69
C THR A 9 18.85 1.35 25.89
N GLU A 10 19.44 0.19 25.98
CA GLU A 10 19.00 -1.01 25.27
C GLU A 10 18.75 -2.13 26.27
N ASN A 11 17.62 -2.81 26.15
CA ASN A 11 17.24 -3.94 26.97
C ASN A 11 16.72 -5.07 26.07
N GLU A 12 17.29 -6.27 26.20
CA GLU A 12 16.84 -7.44 25.48
C GLU A 12 16.09 -8.39 26.42
N THR A 13 14.91 -8.80 25.97
CA THR A 13 14.03 -9.71 26.68
C THR A 13 13.70 -10.94 25.84
N ASN A 14 13.08 -11.94 26.43
CA ASN A 14 12.59 -13.11 25.67
C ASN A 14 11.51 -12.74 24.62
N LEU A 15 10.83 -11.60 24.81
CA LEU A 15 9.75 -11.12 23.91
C LEU A 15 10.27 -10.26 22.77
N GLY A 16 11.41 -9.58 22.94
CA GLY A 16 11.98 -8.68 21.96
C GLY A 16 13.02 -7.74 22.56
N LYS A 17 13.37 -6.74 21.77
CA LYS A 17 14.37 -5.74 22.09
C LYS A 17 13.71 -4.38 22.31
N GLU A 18 14.06 -3.74 23.40
CA GLU A 18 13.59 -2.41 23.75
C GLU A 18 14.74 -1.42 23.66
N ILE A 19 14.50 -0.27 23.02
CA ILE A 19 15.45 0.83 22.92
C ILE A 19 14.75 2.09 23.37
N ASN A 20 15.31 2.72 24.42
CA ASN A 20 14.87 4.01 24.90
C ASN A 20 15.87 5.08 24.49
N LEU A 21 15.40 6.07 23.72
CA LEU A 21 16.15 7.26 23.39
C LEU A 21 15.61 8.40 24.26
N SER A 22 16.48 9.11 24.97
CA SER A 22 16.09 10.23 25.79
C SER A 22 16.94 11.46 25.49
N TYR A 23 16.28 12.58 25.37
CA TYR A 23 16.91 13.90 25.32
C TYR A 23 16.48 14.70 26.52
N VAL A 24 17.43 15.34 27.18
CA VAL A 24 17.18 16.26 28.30
C VAL A 24 17.85 17.57 27.95
N ASN A 25 17.11 18.67 28.02
CA ASN A 25 17.69 19.99 27.82
C ASN A 25 18.27 20.57 29.12
N ASP A 26 18.89 21.74 29.04
CA ASP A 26 19.51 22.41 30.19
C ASP A 26 18.52 22.80 31.30
N SER A 27 17.24 22.91 30.99
CA SER A 27 16.17 23.26 31.93
C SER A 27 15.51 22.02 32.56
N GLY A 28 15.90 20.83 32.14
CA GLY A 28 15.40 19.56 32.66
C GLY A 28 14.17 19.00 31.96
N GLU A 29 13.68 19.64 30.90
CA GLU A 29 12.62 19.08 30.05
C GLU A 29 13.14 17.85 29.29
N LYS A 30 12.30 16.83 29.16
CA LYS A 30 12.67 15.54 28.57
C LYS A 30 11.79 15.20 27.38
N MET A 31 12.42 14.64 26.33
CA MET A 31 11.75 13.96 25.24
C MET A 31 12.23 12.51 25.20
N ILE A 32 11.31 11.56 25.17
CA ILE A 32 11.57 10.13 25.26
C ILE A 32 10.92 9.43 24.08
N PHE A 33 11.70 8.62 23.38
CA PHE A 33 11.23 7.68 22.37
C PHE A 33 11.52 6.28 22.88
N ASN A 34 10.47 5.49 23.08
CA ASN A 34 10.57 4.09 23.44
C ASN A 34 10.19 3.24 22.23
N TYR A 35 11.15 2.46 21.75
CA TYR A 35 10.97 1.51 20.66
C TYR A 35 10.97 0.10 21.21
N PHE A 36 9.96 -0.68 20.86
CA PHE A 36 9.93 -2.11 21.16
C PHE A 36 9.81 -2.90 19.85
N LEU A 37 10.88 -3.65 19.54
CA LEU A 37 10.92 -4.56 18.40
C LEU A 37 10.67 -5.99 18.91
N PRO A 38 9.57 -6.64 18.54
CA PRO A 38 9.31 -8.03 18.95
C PRO A 38 10.34 -8.96 18.29
N LYS A 39 10.64 -10.07 18.98
CA LYS A 39 11.59 -11.07 18.49
C LYS A 39 11.15 -11.70 17.18
N ASN A 40 9.85 -11.86 17.00
CA ASN A 40 9.22 -12.41 15.79
C ASN A 40 8.20 -11.41 15.27
N GLY A 41 8.17 -11.24 13.94
CA GLY A 41 7.25 -10.33 13.28
C GLY A 41 7.90 -9.03 12.84
N TYR A 42 7.07 -8.15 12.29
CA TYR A 42 7.51 -6.92 11.61
C TYR A 42 6.84 -5.66 12.16
N LEU A 43 6.13 -5.77 13.29
CA LEU A 43 5.40 -4.67 13.90
C LEU A 43 6.19 -4.10 15.09
N LEU A 44 6.83 -2.99 14.88
CA LEU A 44 7.54 -2.22 15.90
C LEU A 44 6.53 -1.35 16.65
N LYS A 45 6.63 -1.27 17.99
CA LYS A 45 5.89 -0.32 18.79
C LYS A 45 6.76 0.89 19.11
N LEU A 46 6.21 2.08 18.94
CA LEU A 46 6.87 3.33 19.25
C LEU A 46 5.99 4.16 20.19
N LYS A 47 6.55 4.51 21.33
CA LYS A 47 5.94 5.48 22.24
C LYS A 47 6.77 6.75 22.26
N VAL A 48 6.10 7.91 22.12
CA VAL A 48 6.71 9.24 22.20
C VAL A 48 6.12 9.97 23.38
N GLN A 49 6.99 10.41 24.30
CA GLN A 49 6.59 11.11 25.50
C GLN A 49 7.44 12.37 25.69
N THR A 50 6.81 13.41 26.24
CA THR A 50 7.51 14.59 26.74
C THR A 50 7.21 14.81 28.22
N ILE A 51 8.14 15.40 28.95
CA ILE A 51 8.01 15.73 30.36
C ILE A 51 8.57 17.14 30.56
N GLY A 52 7.76 18.02 31.15
CA GLY A 52 8.15 19.40 31.42
C GLY A 52 8.00 20.35 30.21
N PHE A 53 7.42 19.92 29.11
CA PHE A 53 7.31 20.71 27.86
C PHE A 53 6.20 21.78 27.91
N ASN A 54 5.41 21.83 28.98
CA ASN A 54 4.32 22.79 29.18
C ASN A 54 4.72 24.27 29.04
N ASN A 55 5.98 24.60 29.29
CA ASN A 55 6.52 25.96 29.12
C ASN A 55 7.07 26.22 27.73
N LEU A 56 7.38 25.16 26.96
CA LEU A 56 7.96 25.25 25.62
C LEU A 56 6.89 25.22 24.53
N ILE A 57 5.82 24.46 24.77
CA ILE A 57 4.70 24.31 23.83
C ILE A 57 3.62 25.33 24.25
N GLY A 58 3.47 26.39 23.47
CA GLY A 58 2.38 27.36 23.67
C GLY A 58 1.02 26.68 23.47
N ARG A 59 -0.02 27.14 24.17
CA ARG A 59 -1.38 26.53 24.17
C ARG A 59 -2.00 26.36 22.78
N ASN A 60 -1.51 27.05 21.76
CA ASN A 60 -2.00 26.98 20.37
C ASN A 60 -0.90 26.53 19.40
N SER A 61 0.17 25.91 19.86
CA SER A 61 1.24 25.43 19.00
C SER A 61 0.75 24.20 18.23
N LYS A 62 0.95 24.18 16.92
CA LYS A 62 0.79 22.96 16.12
C LYS A 62 2.08 22.16 16.20
N ILE A 63 1.97 20.91 16.57
CA ILE A 63 3.08 19.96 16.59
C ILE A 63 2.77 18.89 15.57
N ASP A 64 3.68 18.68 14.66
CA ASP A 64 3.49 17.71 13.57
C ASP A 64 4.60 16.66 13.61
N LEU A 65 4.21 15.41 13.40
CA LEU A 65 5.11 14.33 13.05
C LEU A 65 5.32 14.36 11.52
N ASN A 66 6.55 14.60 11.10
CA ASN A 66 6.92 14.52 9.69
C ASN A 66 7.49 13.12 9.41
N TRP A 67 6.73 12.29 8.70
CA TRP A 67 7.17 10.98 8.29
C TRP A 67 7.47 10.97 6.79
N ASN A 68 8.73 10.71 6.44
CA ASN A 68 9.20 10.75 5.06
C ASN A 68 9.88 9.43 4.69
N LEU A 69 9.68 9.00 3.45
CA LEU A 69 10.33 7.82 2.90
C LEU A 69 10.65 8.03 1.43
N ASP A 70 11.91 7.82 1.05
CA ASP A 70 12.32 7.70 -0.34
C ASP A 70 12.31 6.21 -0.70
N SER A 71 11.37 5.80 -1.57
CA SER A 71 11.20 4.39 -1.95
C SER A 71 12.35 3.92 -2.84
N PHE A 72 13.16 2.98 -2.33
CA PHE A 72 14.32 2.47 -3.03
C PHE A 72 13.90 1.51 -4.15
N ARG A 73 14.54 1.61 -5.31
CA ARG A 73 14.31 0.73 -6.44
C ARG A 73 15.00 -0.63 -6.23
N ASN A 74 14.23 -1.69 -6.27
CA ASN A 74 14.69 -3.07 -6.08
C ASN A 74 14.73 -3.89 -7.39
N SER A 75 13.96 -3.48 -8.42
CA SER A 75 13.88 -4.24 -9.67
C SER A 75 14.59 -3.56 -10.84
N LYS A 76 14.84 -4.34 -11.92
CA LYS A 76 15.42 -3.82 -13.16
C LYS A 76 14.44 -2.92 -13.92
N SER A 77 13.14 -3.23 -13.86
CA SER A 77 12.10 -2.45 -14.54
C SER A 77 11.55 -1.40 -13.57
N GLN A 78 12.00 -0.18 -13.76
CA GLN A 78 11.59 0.98 -12.96
C GLN A 78 10.09 1.26 -13.14
N ASP A 79 9.61 1.35 -14.38
CA ASP A 79 8.19 1.60 -14.71
C ASP A 79 7.26 0.54 -14.09
N TYR A 80 7.69 -0.72 -14.10
CA TYR A 80 6.90 -1.81 -13.52
C TYR A 80 6.82 -1.68 -12.00
N GLU A 81 7.96 -1.48 -11.33
CA GLU A 81 8.00 -1.35 -9.87
C GLU A 81 7.28 -0.09 -9.40
N ASN A 82 7.40 1.02 -10.16
CA ASN A 82 6.74 2.28 -9.83
C ASN A 82 5.21 2.18 -9.81
N ARG A 83 4.61 1.30 -10.62
CA ARG A 83 3.15 1.04 -10.62
C ARG A 83 2.66 0.42 -9.30
N TYR A 84 3.52 -0.31 -8.61
CA TYR A 84 3.23 -0.96 -7.33
C TYR A 84 3.82 -0.18 -6.14
N THR A 85 4.25 1.06 -6.38
CA THR A 85 4.78 1.96 -5.36
C THR A 85 3.79 3.10 -5.19
N TYR A 86 3.05 3.09 -4.08
CA TYR A 86 1.95 4.01 -3.83
C TYR A 86 1.77 4.30 -2.34
N LEU A 87 1.20 5.47 -2.05
CA LEU A 87 0.74 5.85 -0.73
C LEU A 87 -0.74 5.51 -0.63
N ASN A 88 -1.14 4.76 0.38
CA ASN A 88 -2.53 4.57 0.73
C ASN A 88 -2.75 4.76 2.23
N TYR A 89 -4.00 4.99 2.61
CA TYR A 89 -4.39 5.21 4.00
C TYR A 89 -5.80 4.69 4.23
N GLN A 90 -6.12 4.38 5.49
CA GLN A 90 -7.46 4.03 5.90
C GLN A 90 -8.09 5.22 6.61
N ASP A 91 -9.23 5.68 6.12
CA ASP A 91 -9.97 6.77 6.74
C ASP A 91 -10.78 6.33 7.98
N LYS A 92 -11.50 7.26 8.61
CA LYS A 92 -12.35 7.00 9.79
C LYS A 92 -13.50 6.04 9.50
N ASP A 93 -13.96 5.97 8.25
CA ASP A 93 -15.06 5.09 7.81
C ASP A 93 -14.55 3.67 7.47
N GLN A 94 -13.27 3.41 7.70
CA GLN A 94 -12.55 2.17 7.41
C GLN A 94 -12.39 1.87 5.91
N ASP A 95 -12.57 2.86 5.06
CA ASP A 95 -12.29 2.75 3.64
C ASP A 95 -10.82 2.98 3.36
N VAL A 96 -10.25 2.16 2.49
CA VAL A 96 -8.86 2.34 2.03
C VAL A 96 -8.86 3.17 0.77
N LYS A 97 -8.13 4.26 0.84
CA LYS A 97 -7.94 5.20 -0.27
C LYS A 97 -6.47 5.26 -0.65
N ASP A 98 -6.20 5.56 -1.89
CA ASP A 98 -4.84 5.69 -2.42
C ASP A 98 -4.64 7.06 -3.07
N LEU A 99 -3.44 7.62 -2.91
CA LEU A 99 -2.97 8.67 -3.77
C LEU A 99 -2.51 8.06 -5.10
N SER A 100 -2.84 8.73 -6.19
CA SER A 100 -2.51 8.32 -7.55
C SER A 100 -1.05 7.89 -7.71
N ALA A 101 -0.80 7.02 -8.67
CA ALA A 101 0.55 6.61 -9.05
C ALA A 101 1.44 7.77 -9.54
N TYR A 102 0.85 8.92 -9.82
CA TYR A 102 1.55 10.13 -10.26
C TYR A 102 1.85 11.07 -9.08
N SER A 103 2.66 12.10 -9.32
CA SER A 103 2.95 13.12 -8.30
C SER A 103 1.66 13.83 -7.90
N GLU A 104 1.36 13.80 -6.61
CA GLU A 104 0.12 14.32 -6.06
C GLU A 104 0.36 14.81 -4.62
N ASP A 105 -0.22 15.95 -4.31
CA ASP A 105 -0.37 16.47 -2.96
C ASP A 105 -1.85 16.41 -2.59
N ASP A 106 -2.17 15.94 -1.41
CA ASP A 106 -3.55 15.84 -0.90
C ASP A 106 -3.61 16.11 0.59
N ASP A 107 -4.68 16.77 1.01
CA ASP A 107 -5.03 16.97 2.41
C ASP A 107 -6.21 16.06 2.74
N VAL A 108 -6.04 15.18 3.72
CA VAL A 108 -7.08 14.23 4.07
C VAL A 108 -7.65 14.51 5.45
N ASP A 109 -8.97 14.38 5.55
CA ASP A 109 -9.71 14.67 6.78
C ASP A 109 -9.28 13.77 7.93
N SER A 110 -8.95 12.51 7.65
CA SER A 110 -8.58 11.57 8.72
C SER A 110 -7.85 10.34 8.22
N ALA A 111 -6.96 9.76 9.08
CA ALA A 111 -6.40 8.44 8.85
C ALA A 111 -6.24 7.64 10.14
N LYS A 112 -6.52 6.33 10.06
CA LYS A 112 -6.23 5.35 11.11
C LYS A 112 -4.84 4.74 10.95
N TRP A 113 -4.42 4.54 9.71
CA TRP A 113 -3.07 4.15 9.34
C TRP A 113 -2.70 4.72 7.97
N ILE A 114 -1.41 4.87 7.74
CA ILE A 114 -0.81 5.33 6.48
C ILE A 114 0.19 4.27 6.03
N SER A 115 0.17 3.90 4.76
CA SER A 115 1.04 2.91 4.16
C SER A 115 1.84 3.52 3.02
N TYR A 116 3.16 3.38 3.09
CA TYR A 116 4.08 3.60 1.99
C TYR A 116 4.41 2.26 1.35
N GLY A 117 3.48 1.79 0.50
CA GLY A 117 3.58 0.52 -0.19
C GLY A 117 4.61 0.56 -1.29
N GLN A 118 5.48 -0.45 -1.35
CA GLN A 118 6.39 -0.74 -2.44
C GLN A 118 6.09 -2.13 -2.99
N HIS A 119 6.68 -2.48 -4.12
CA HIS A 119 6.41 -3.77 -4.75
C HIS A 119 6.73 -4.97 -3.84
N PHE A 120 7.84 -4.92 -3.10
CA PHE A 120 8.29 -6.04 -2.26
C PHE A 120 8.17 -5.77 -0.76
N PHE A 121 8.15 -4.53 -0.35
CA PHE A 121 8.14 -4.12 1.05
C PHE A 121 7.02 -3.11 1.31
N ASN A 122 6.60 -3.06 2.54
CA ASN A 122 5.63 -2.08 2.99
C ASN A 122 6.09 -1.46 4.32
N SER A 123 5.82 -0.17 4.45
CA SER A 123 6.04 0.59 5.67
C SER A 123 4.70 1.22 6.06
N ILE A 124 4.08 0.73 7.15
CA ILE A 124 2.73 1.15 7.56
C ILE A 124 2.80 1.73 8.96
N LEU A 125 2.47 3.00 9.09
CA LEU A 125 2.36 3.68 10.38
C LEU A 125 0.92 3.66 10.83
N ILE A 126 0.66 3.05 12.01
CA ILE A 126 -0.65 2.83 12.58
C ILE A 126 -0.78 3.70 13.82
N PHE A 127 -1.87 4.45 13.92
CA PHE A 127 -2.16 5.33 15.03
C PHE A 127 -3.06 4.65 16.06
N ASN A 128 -2.82 4.89 17.33
CA ASN A 128 -3.70 4.41 18.41
C ASN A 128 -5.11 4.98 18.23
N ASN A 129 -5.20 6.28 17.94
CA ASN A 129 -6.44 6.99 17.61
C ASN A 129 -6.37 7.51 16.18
N VAL A 130 -7.51 7.68 15.53
CA VAL A 130 -7.60 8.34 14.22
C VAL A 130 -6.95 9.71 14.33
N LYS A 131 -6.14 10.07 13.35
CA LYS A 131 -5.54 11.40 13.21
C LYS A 131 -6.30 12.16 12.14
N ASP A 132 -6.54 13.43 12.38
CA ASP A 132 -7.26 14.34 11.48
C ASP A 132 -6.29 15.33 10.85
N ASP A 133 -6.70 15.98 9.76
CA ASP A 133 -5.97 17.05 9.06
C ASP A 133 -4.53 16.66 8.65
N ILE A 134 -4.38 15.54 7.95
CA ILE A 134 -3.09 15.04 7.50
C ILE A 134 -2.78 15.57 6.10
N GLU A 135 -1.58 16.14 5.94
CA GLU A 135 -1.07 16.56 4.64
C GLU A 135 -0.20 15.44 4.04
N PHE A 136 -0.48 15.03 2.80
CA PHE A 136 0.29 14.04 2.05
C PHE A 136 0.99 14.65 0.84
N THR A 137 2.17 14.14 0.54
CA THR A 137 2.88 14.38 -0.72
C THR A 137 3.42 13.06 -1.26
N SER A 138 3.12 12.76 -2.53
CA SER A 138 3.68 11.65 -3.27
C SER A 138 4.37 12.16 -4.52
N LEU A 139 5.69 12.34 -4.46
CA LEU A 139 6.48 12.86 -5.57
C LEU A 139 7.15 11.74 -6.35
N ASN A 140 6.90 11.66 -7.65
CA ASN A 140 7.58 10.73 -8.54
C ASN A 140 8.99 11.25 -8.87
N LEU A 141 10.03 10.47 -8.54
CA LEU A 141 11.44 10.79 -8.77
C LEU A 141 11.98 10.19 -10.07
N GLU A 142 11.15 9.45 -10.81
CA GLU A 142 11.55 8.75 -12.04
C GLU A 142 12.03 9.70 -13.15
N SER A 143 11.48 10.92 -13.20
CA SER A 143 11.86 11.96 -14.18
C SER A 143 13.20 12.61 -13.89
N ASP A 144 13.75 12.48 -12.69
CA ASP A 144 15.06 12.99 -12.34
C ASP A 144 16.15 12.01 -12.84
N SER A 145 16.76 12.34 -13.96
CA SER A 145 17.82 11.54 -14.61
C SER A 145 19.05 11.30 -13.72
N ASN A 146 19.20 12.07 -12.65
CA ASN A 146 20.31 11.98 -11.71
C ASN A 146 20.06 10.99 -10.56
N ASP A 147 18.80 10.68 -10.24
CA ASP A 147 18.46 9.80 -9.11
C ASP A 147 17.74 8.53 -9.56
N ARG A 148 18.51 7.60 -10.15
CA ARG A 148 17.99 6.27 -10.56
C ARG A 148 17.83 5.29 -9.39
N LYS A 149 18.11 5.70 -8.15
CA LYS A 149 18.05 4.84 -6.97
C LYS A 149 16.67 4.78 -6.35
N PHE A 150 15.92 5.87 -6.46
CA PHE A 150 14.62 6.02 -5.83
C PHE A 150 13.51 6.16 -6.86
N LEU A 151 12.32 5.65 -6.53
CA LEU A 151 11.13 5.69 -7.39
C LEU A 151 10.25 6.88 -7.03
N LYS A 152 9.93 7.00 -5.73
CA LYS A 152 9.05 8.03 -5.19
C LYS A 152 9.55 8.53 -3.86
N ARG A 153 9.18 9.78 -3.57
CA ARG A 153 9.31 10.38 -2.24
C ARG A 153 7.93 10.56 -1.65
N PHE A 154 7.67 9.85 -0.56
CA PHE A 154 6.48 10.01 0.24
C PHE A 154 6.76 10.90 1.44
N LYS A 155 5.82 11.80 1.73
CA LYS A 155 5.85 12.62 2.94
C LYS A 155 4.46 12.64 3.54
N SER A 156 4.40 12.55 4.86
CA SER A 156 3.17 12.77 5.63
C SER A 156 3.47 13.72 6.77
N LYS A 157 2.67 14.76 6.88
CA LYS A 157 2.67 15.67 8.02
C LYS A 157 1.43 15.38 8.85
N ILE A 158 1.64 14.86 10.04
CA ILE A 158 0.62 14.26 10.88
C ILE A 158 0.51 15.08 12.17
N PRO A 159 -0.62 15.72 12.46
CA PRO A 159 -0.82 16.47 13.69
C PRO A 159 -0.70 15.57 14.93
N ILE A 160 0.08 16.01 15.91
CA ILE A 160 0.27 15.34 17.18
C ILE A 160 -0.52 16.06 18.26
N ASN A 161 -1.34 15.28 18.97
CA ASN A 161 -2.09 15.79 20.10
C ASN A 161 -1.20 15.89 21.33
N TYR A 162 -1.42 16.92 22.12
CA TYR A 162 -0.81 17.09 23.44
C TYR A 162 -1.90 17.42 24.45
N ASN A 163 -1.65 17.10 25.71
CA ASN A 163 -2.59 17.35 26.79
C ASN A 163 -2.66 18.85 27.15
N GLN A 164 -3.57 19.22 28.05
CA GLN A 164 -3.74 20.61 28.51
C GLN A 164 -2.49 21.19 29.16
N GLY A 165 -1.55 20.35 29.61
CA GLY A 165 -0.26 20.72 30.14
C GLY A 165 0.84 20.85 29.08
N GLY A 166 0.55 20.65 27.79
CA GLY A 166 1.54 20.70 26.71
C GLY A 166 2.41 19.45 26.59
N GLU A 167 2.04 18.35 27.28
CA GLU A 167 2.78 17.10 27.22
C GLU A 167 2.25 16.20 26.12
N ILE A 168 3.17 15.55 25.41
CA ILE A 168 2.89 14.52 24.40
C ILE A 168 2.95 13.16 25.09
N ASP A 169 1.97 12.30 24.84
CA ASP A 169 1.97 10.86 25.17
C ASP A 169 1.26 10.11 24.05
N GLU A 170 2.00 9.79 23.01
CA GLU A 170 1.48 9.17 21.78
C GLU A 170 2.08 7.78 21.58
N ASN A 171 1.24 6.84 21.13
CA ASN A 171 1.64 5.50 20.80
C ASN A 171 1.38 5.24 19.31
N PHE A 172 2.37 4.66 18.67
CA PHE A 172 2.33 4.25 17.27
C PHE A 172 2.71 2.78 17.18
N GLU A 173 2.13 2.10 16.21
CA GLU A 173 2.64 0.83 15.73
C GLU A 173 3.15 1.01 14.30
N TRP A 174 4.32 0.49 14.02
CA TRP A 174 4.97 0.68 12.74
C TRP A 174 5.34 -0.68 12.15
N TYR A 175 4.57 -1.10 11.14
CA TYR A 175 4.92 -2.28 10.36
C TYR A 175 6.04 -1.92 9.37
N ILE A 176 7.14 -2.66 9.41
CA ILE A 176 8.25 -2.56 8.45
C ILE A 176 8.57 -3.97 8.02
N GLY A 177 8.11 -4.38 6.84
CA GLY A 177 8.24 -5.78 6.45
C GLY A 177 7.88 -6.05 4.99
N PRO A 178 7.84 -7.36 4.61
CA PRO A 178 7.50 -7.77 3.27
C PRO A 178 6.05 -7.40 2.94
N ASN A 179 5.81 -7.00 1.69
CA ASN A 179 4.47 -6.74 1.17
C ASN A 179 3.77 -8.06 0.82
N ASP A 180 3.64 -8.94 1.80
CA ASP A 180 3.02 -10.27 1.69
C ASP A 180 1.69 -10.27 2.43
N TYR A 181 0.62 -10.57 1.70
CA TYR A 181 -0.73 -10.60 2.23
C TYR A 181 -0.89 -11.55 3.42
N TYR A 182 -0.28 -12.73 3.39
CA TYR A 182 -0.41 -13.71 4.47
C TYR A 182 0.33 -13.32 5.74
N ILE A 183 1.37 -12.50 5.61
CA ILE A 183 2.10 -11.93 6.75
C ILE A 183 1.31 -10.75 7.30
N ILE A 184 0.90 -9.83 6.42
CA ILE A 184 0.24 -8.58 6.84
C ILE A 184 -1.15 -8.85 7.44
N LYS A 185 -1.91 -9.83 6.91
CA LYS A 185 -3.26 -10.11 7.40
C LYS A 185 -3.32 -10.63 8.85
N ASP A 186 -2.20 -11.15 9.36
CA ASP A 186 -2.11 -11.65 10.74
C ASP A 186 -2.02 -10.50 11.77
N TYR A 187 -1.85 -9.27 11.29
CA TYR A 187 -1.91 -8.07 12.12
C TYR A 187 -3.31 -7.46 12.10
N ASP A 188 -3.66 -6.81 13.21
CA ASP A 188 -4.93 -6.09 13.35
C ASP A 188 -5.03 -4.88 12.40
N TYR A 189 -6.11 -4.11 12.53
CA TYR A 189 -6.37 -2.84 11.82
C TYR A 189 -6.63 -2.96 10.31
N LYS A 190 -6.84 -4.18 9.77
CA LYS A 190 -7.08 -4.43 8.34
C LYS A 190 -5.99 -3.86 7.42
N ILE A 191 -4.75 -3.78 7.91
CA ILE A 191 -3.63 -3.27 7.11
C ILE A 191 -3.32 -4.12 5.87
N SER A 192 -3.83 -5.35 5.80
CA SER A 192 -3.79 -6.18 4.59
C SER A 192 -4.55 -5.58 3.40
N ASP A 193 -5.49 -4.67 3.66
CA ASP A 193 -6.23 -3.99 2.61
C ASP A 193 -5.39 -2.90 1.91
N SER A 194 -4.19 -2.59 2.47
CA SER A 194 -3.17 -1.81 1.76
C SER A 194 -2.64 -2.50 0.50
N ILE A 195 -2.79 -3.83 0.39
CA ILE A 195 -2.32 -4.59 -0.77
C ILE A 195 -3.39 -4.59 -1.86
N TRP A 196 -3.02 -4.02 -3.01
CA TRP A 196 -3.91 -3.96 -4.15
C TRP A 196 -3.90 -5.27 -4.97
N PHE A 197 -5.05 -5.96 -5.05
CA PHE A 197 -5.24 -7.19 -5.83
C PHE A 197 -5.83 -6.97 -7.22
N GLY A 198 -6.14 -5.73 -7.57
CA GLY A 198 -6.85 -5.35 -8.79
C GLY A 198 -8.24 -4.79 -8.48
N TRP A 199 -8.89 -4.23 -9.49
CA TRP A 199 -10.18 -3.56 -9.32
C TRP A 199 -11.37 -4.52 -9.52
N GLY A 200 -12.43 -4.28 -8.78
CA GLY A 200 -13.73 -4.94 -8.94
C GLY A 200 -13.66 -6.48 -8.88
N ILE A 201 -14.31 -7.13 -9.84
CA ILE A 201 -14.39 -8.59 -9.92
C ILE A 201 -13.02 -9.26 -10.10
N PHE A 202 -12.09 -8.59 -10.79
CA PHE A 202 -10.74 -9.13 -11.01
C PHE A 202 -9.95 -9.17 -9.70
N GLY A 203 -10.04 -8.12 -8.89
CA GLY A 203 -9.43 -8.09 -7.57
C GLY A 203 -9.99 -9.17 -6.66
N TRP A 204 -11.31 -9.38 -6.68
CA TRP A 204 -11.97 -10.43 -5.93
C TRP A 204 -11.51 -11.83 -6.38
N ILE A 205 -11.47 -12.11 -7.68
CA ILE A 205 -10.97 -13.38 -8.23
C ILE A 205 -9.51 -13.61 -7.80
N ASN A 206 -8.67 -12.60 -7.92
CA ASN A 206 -7.27 -12.70 -7.52
C ASN A 206 -7.14 -13.03 -6.04
N LYS A 207 -7.81 -12.26 -5.16
CA LYS A 207 -7.74 -12.43 -3.70
C LYS A 207 -8.36 -13.75 -3.23
N SER A 208 -9.49 -14.16 -3.83
CA SER A 208 -10.29 -15.29 -3.34
C SER A 208 -10.00 -16.63 -4.03
N ILE A 209 -9.47 -16.64 -5.24
CA ILE A 209 -9.24 -17.85 -6.04
C ILE A 209 -7.75 -18.04 -6.33
N PHE A 210 -7.13 -17.13 -7.07
CA PHE A 210 -5.76 -17.33 -7.56
C PHE A 210 -4.73 -17.32 -6.43
N PHE A 211 -4.86 -16.41 -5.51
CA PHE A 211 -3.89 -16.27 -4.42
C PHE A 211 -3.90 -17.48 -3.45
N PRO A 212 -5.07 -17.98 -2.95
CA PRO A 212 -5.12 -19.18 -2.16
C PRO A 212 -4.68 -20.44 -2.92
N LEU A 213 -5.06 -20.55 -4.21
CA LEU A 213 -4.64 -21.67 -5.06
C LEU A 213 -3.11 -21.69 -5.22
N TYR A 214 -2.51 -20.55 -5.50
CA TYR A 214 -1.05 -20.45 -5.58
C TYR A 214 -0.38 -20.82 -4.24
N LYS A 215 -0.91 -20.32 -3.13
CA LYS A 215 -0.39 -20.65 -1.78
C LYS A 215 -0.46 -22.15 -1.52
N PHE A 216 -1.57 -22.79 -1.84
CA PHE A 216 -1.72 -24.24 -1.71
C PHE A 216 -0.69 -24.99 -2.56
N LEU A 217 -0.55 -24.63 -3.83
CA LEU A 217 0.41 -25.27 -4.73
C LEU A 217 1.87 -25.03 -4.31
N SER A 218 2.22 -23.83 -3.88
CA SER A 218 3.59 -23.47 -3.47
C SER A 218 4.05 -24.16 -2.18
N ASN A 219 3.10 -24.67 -1.36
CA ASN A 219 3.44 -25.46 -0.20
C ASN A 219 3.85 -26.91 -0.55
N HIS A 220 3.48 -27.40 -1.75
CA HIS A 220 3.74 -28.76 -2.19
C HIS A 220 4.75 -28.85 -3.34
N PHE A 221 4.90 -27.79 -4.10
CA PHE A 221 5.72 -27.74 -5.30
C PHE A 221 6.63 -26.50 -5.27
N SER A 222 7.70 -26.54 -6.04
CA SER A 222 8.50 -25.32 -6.26
C SER A 222 7.68 -24.24 -6.96
N ALA A 223 8.01 -22.98 -6.76
CA ALA A 223 7.27 -21.85 -7.29
C ALA A 223 7.03 -21.93 -8.81
N GLY A 224 8.04 -22.38 -9.59
CA GLY A 224 7.90 -22.55 -11.04
C GLY A 224 6.89 -23.62 -11.41
N ILE A 225 6.91 -24.78 -10.74
CA ILE A 225 5.94 -25.86 -10.98
C ILE A 225 4.54 -25.44 -10.55
N ALA A 226 4.40 -24.77 -9.43
CA ALA A 226 3.11 -24.23 -8.95
C ALA A 226 2.47 -23.29 -9.98
N ILE A 227 3.26 -22.40 -10.60
CA ILE A 227 2.78 -21.51 -11.66
C ILE A 227 2.32 -22.30 -12.90
N ILE A 228 3.09 -23.29 -13.35
CA ILE A 228 2.73 -24.12 -14.50
C ILE A 228 1.40 -24.84 -14.24
N ILE A 229 1.24 -25.48 -13.08
CA ILE A 229 -0.01 -26.16 -12.70
C ILE A 229 -1.16 -25.15 -12.67
N MET A 230 -0.98 -23.96 -12.08
CA MET A 230 -2.00 -22.93 -12.03
C MET A 230 -2.44 -22.47 -13.43
N VAL A 231 -1.50 -22.30 -14.36
CA VAL A 231 -1.81 -21.97 -15.75
C VAL A 231 -2.62 -23.07 -16.43
N ILE A 232 -2.25 -24.34 -16.24
CA ILE A 232 -2.98 -25.50 -16.81
C ILE A 232 -4.41 -25.53 -16.24
N LEU A 233 -4.58 -25.42 -14.92
CA LEU A 233 -5.91 -25.42 -14.28
C LEU A 233 -6.78 -24.26 -14.79
N THR A 234 -6.22 -23.07 -14.91
CA THR A 234 -6.94 -21.92 -15.43
C THR A 234 -7.38 -22.14 -16.88
N ARG A 235 -6.52 -22.69 -17.71
CA ARG A 235 -6.85 -23.03 -19.13
C ARG A 235 -7.94 -24.09 -19.21
N LEU A 236 -7.91 -25.13 -18.36
CA LEU A 236 -8.94 -26.15 -18.30
C LEU A 236 -10.30 -25.55 -17.92
N VAL A 237 -10.36 -24.70 -16.90
CA VAL A 237 -11.58 -24.01 -16.48
C VAL A 237 -12.13 -23.09 -17.59
N MET A 238 -11.24 -22.42 -18.31
CA MET A 238 -11.63 -21.51 -19.41
C MET A 238 -11.93 -22.23 -20.74
N SER A 239 -11.57 -23.52 -20.88
CA SER A 239 -11.71 -24.26 -22.14
C SER A 239 -13.15 -24.34 -22.67
N PRO A 240 -14.23 -24.50 -21.87
CA PRO A 240 -15.60 -24.48 -22.38
C PRO A 240 -15.99 -23.12 -23.00
N VAL A 241 -15.50 -22.03 -22.40
CA VAL A 241 -15.75 -20.68 -22.91
C VAL A 241 -15.01 -20.48 -24.23
N GLN A 242 -13.73 -20.86 -24.30
CA GLN A 242 -12.92 -20.79 -25.50
C GLN A 242 -13.51 -21.64 -26.63
N TYR A 243 -14.03 -22.84 -26.32
CA TYR A 243 -14.69 -23.69 -27.30
C TYR A 243 -15.94 -23.02 -27.89
N LYS A 244 -16.80 -22.42 -27.05
CA LYS A 244 -17.97 -21.65 -27.53
C LYS A 244 -17.57 -20.47 -28.40
N MET A 245 -16.53 -19.75 -28.03
CA MET A 245 -15.98 -18.64 -28.83
C MET A 245 -15.47 -19.11 -30.17
N TYR A 246 -14.73 -20.24 -30.21
CA TYR A 246 -14.24 -20.83 -31.44
C TYR A 246 -15.38 -21.26 -32.37
N LEU A 247 -16.42 -21.91 -31.83
CA LEU A 247 -17.62 -22.25 -32.59
C LEU A 247 -18.33 -21.02 -33.16
N SER A 248 -18.44 -19.96 -32.38
CA SER A 248 -19.02 -18.70 -32.84
C SER A 248 -18.22 -18.09 -34.00
N GLN A 249 -16.89 -18.06 -33.84
CA GLN A 249 -15.99 -17.57 -34.94
C GLN A 249 -16.10 -18.43 -36.19
N ALA A 250 -16.17 -19.76 -36.03
CA ALA A 250 -16.32 -20.67 -37.18
C ALA A 250 -17.66 -20.44 -37.91
N LYS A 251 -18.76 -20.25 -37.15
CA LYS A 251 -20.07 -19.89 -37.75
C LYS A 251 -20.03 -18.56 -38.48
N THR A 252 -19.43 -17.54 -37.88
CA THR A 252 -19.27 -16.22 -38.50
C THR A 252 -18.44 -16.30 -39.78
N LYS A 253 -17.42 -17.18 -39.83
CA LYS A 253 -16.59 -17.37 -41.03
C LYS A 253 -17.39 -18.00 -42.19
N ILE A 254 -18.32 -18.93 -41.87
CA ILE A 254 -19.20 -19.56 -42.85
C ILE A 254 -20.23 -18.56 -43.39
N LEU A 255 -20.79 -17.70 -42.48
CA LEU A 255 -21.78 -16.67 -42.83
C LEU A 255 -21.18 -15.45 -43.55
N LYS A 256 -19.87 -15.29 -43.51
CA LYS A 256 -19.19 -14.13 -44.10
C LYS A 256 -19.56 -13.84 -45.55
N PRO A 257 -19.66 -14.84 -46.49
CA PRO A 257 -20.11 -14.57 -47.87
C PRO A 257 -21.56 -14.11 -47.94
N GLU A 258 -22.46 -14.62 -47.10
CA GLU A 258 -23.88 -14.20 -47.07
C GLU A 258 -24.02 -12.78 -46.50
N ILE A 259 -23.25 -12.44 -45.47
CA ILE A 259 -23.18 -11.09 -44.93
C ILE A 259 -22.65 -10.11 -45.95
N ALA A 260 -21.62 -10.52 -46.70
CA ALA A 260 -21.07 -9.69 -47.79
C ALA A 260 -22.11 -9.44 -48.91
N ALA A 261 -22.85 -10.46 -49.33
CA ALA A 261 -23.91 -10.34 -50.35
C ALA A 261 -25.06 -9.45 -49.86
N ALA A 262 -25.50 -9.59 -48.61
CA ALA A 262 -26.50 -8.72 -47.98
C ALA A 262 -26.01 -7.26 -47.86
N THR A 263 -24.74 -7.06 -47.51
CA THR A 263 -24.13 -5.73 -47.39
C THR A 263 -24.06 -5.03 -48.76
N GLU A 264 -23.76 -5.77 -49.83
CA GLU A 264 -23.72 -5.23 -51.18
C GLU A 264 -25.12 -4.93 -51.74
N LYS A 265 -26.09 -5.82 -51.48
CA LYS A 265 -27.49 -5.67 -51.89
C LYS A 265 -28.17 -4.44 -51.27
N TYR A 266 -27.86 -4.12 -50.05
CA TYR A 266 -28.45 -2.99 -49.30
C TYR A 266 -27.46 -1.85 -49.05
N LYS A 267 -26.55 -1.61 -49.98
CA LYS A 267 -25.48 -0.61 -49.87
C LYS A 267 -26.00 0.79 -49.65
N ASP A 268 -27.15 1.12 -50.25
CA ASP A 268 -27.78 2.46 -50.19
C ASP A 268 -28.85 2.60 -49.08
N ASP A 269 -29.15 1.51 -48.34
CA ASP A 269 -30.11 1.54 -47.23
C ASP A 269 -29.48 0.99 -45.92
N PRO A 270 -28.88 1.86 -45.10
CA PRO A 270 -28.19 1.46 -43.84
C PRO A 270 -29.11 0.73 -42.86
N MET A 271 -30.40 1.07 -42.81
CA MET A 271 -31.34 0.46 -41.86
C MET A 271 -31.69 -0.98 -42.29
N LYS A 272 -31.97 -1.24 -43.55
CA LYS A 272 -32.20 -2.60 -44.06
C LYS A 272 -30.95 -3.47 -43.97
N ARG A 273 -29.80 -2.88 -44.23
CA ARG A 273 -28.52 -3.58 -44.07
C ARG A 273 -28.30 -4.08 -42.67
N GLN A 274 -28.63 -3.26 -41.62
CA GLN A 274 -28.46 -3.65 -40.22
C GLN A 274 -29.51 -4.68 -39.79
N GLN A 275 -30.69 -4.72 -40.40
CA GLN A 275 -31.72 -5.73 -40.10
C GLN A 275 -31.43 -7.09 -40.72
N GLU A 276 -30.72 -7.14 -41.88
CA GLU A 276 -30.45 -8.37 -42.63
C GLU A 276 -29.05 -8.97 -42.34
N THR A 277 -28.17 -8.25 -41.61
CA THR A 277 -26.85 -8.72 -41.15
C THR A 277 -26.78 -8.94 -39.66
#